data_d22edd0c84145954d6a8ad000bb10f80
#
_entry.id   d22edd0c84145954d6a8ad000bb10f80
#
_cell.length_a   1.000
_cell.length_b   1.000
_cell.length_c   1.000
_cell.angle_alpha   90.00
_cell.angle_beta   90.00
_cell.angle_gamma   90.00
#
_symmetry.space_group_name_H-M   'P 1'
#
loop_
_entity.id
_entity.type
_entity.pdbx_description
1 polymer ?
#
loop_
_entity_poly.entity_id
_entity_poly.type
_entity_poly.pdbx_seq_one_letter_code
_entity_poly.pdbx_strand_id
1 'polypeptide(L)'
;MKTRLTVMLLTLTGLIVLAGQLRGGGSSAAAVEDNVNPHYKGGSTFSLAGAGPNIPRCGAFPENIELSFTGGGIDTEGGLNTAVFSACTNTITNLVFDLRATDTYVQTGDQVSIEGDPFVLVPNPANCAAANAHGVPFRVAGGTGGHAGATGSGRFHITSNLTPCNGQTPPAHVWFEGVIKAQP
;
A
#
# COMPACT_ATOMS: atom_id res chain seq x y z
N MET A 1 35.49 25.42 44.05
CA MET A 1 36.10 25.62 42.73
C MET A 1 34.98 25.82 41.71
N LYS A 2 34.85 27.05 41.21
CA LYS A 2 33.78 27.44 40.25
C LYS A 2 34.41 27.49 38.86
N THR A 3 34.00 26.63 37.94
CA THR A 3 34.44 26.68 36.56
C THR A 3 33.35 27.35 35.71
N ARG A 4 33.66 28.52 35.17
CA ARG A 4 32.80 29.29 34.27
C ARG A 4 32.93 28.73 32.84
N LEU A 5 31.80 28.38 32.26
CA LEU A 5 31.70 28.03 30.84
C LEU A 5 31.36 29.28 30.04
N THR A 6 32.27 29.70 29.18
CA THR A 6 32.12 30.87 28.30
C THR A 6 31.43 30.43 27.02
N VAL A 7 30.23 30.97 26.76
CA VAL A 7 29.51 30.80 25.49
C VAL A 7 30.01 31.86 24.50
N MET A 8 30.56 31.38 23.37
CA MET A 8 31.03 32.24 22.29
C MET A 8 29.92 32.35 21.23
N LEU A 9 29.37 33.56 21.13
CA LEU A 9 28.31 33.91 20.18
C LEU A 9 28.98 34.40 18.90
N LEU A 10 28.87 33.62 17.80
CA LEU A 10 29.32 34.04 16.47
C LEU A 10 28.12 34.62 15.71
N THR A 11 28.13 35.96 15.55
CA THR A 11 27.23 36.68 14.63
C THR A 11 27.83 36.70 13.23
N LEU A 12 27.14 36.07 12.27
CA LEU A 12 27.50 36.17 10.85
C LEU A 12 26.49 37.08 10.15
N THR A 13 26.90 38.33 9.91
CA THR A 13 26.22 39.29 9.05
C THR A 13 26.63 39.06 7.60
N GLY A 14 25.70 38.58 6.78
CA GLY A 14 25.87 38.36 5.33
C GLY A 14 24.99 39.29 4.51
N LEU A 15 25.64 40.10 3.73
CA LEU A 15 25.24 41.21 2.86
C LEU A 15 24.25 40.77 1.78
N ILE A 16 23.10 41.46 1.68
CA ILE A 16 22.15 41.34 0.58
C ILE A 16 22.57 42.29 -0.54
N VAL A 17 22.94 41.75 -1.70
CA VAL A 17 23.10 42.54 -2.94
C VAL A 17 21.79 42.38 -3.74
N LEU A 18 20.99 43.44 -3.79
CA LEU A 18 19.92 43.62 -4.76
C LEU A 18 20.52 44.00 -6.12
N ALA A 19 20.38 43.13 -7.11
CA ALA A 19 20.53 43.52 -8.50
C ALA A 19 19.20 43.26 -9.22
N GLY A 20 18.44 44.30 -9.46
CA GLY A 20 17.26 44.27 -10.28
C GLY A 20 17.62 44.12 -11.76
N GLN A 21 16.94 43.22 -12.45
CA GLN A 21 16.80 43.27 -13.91
C GLN A 21 15.34 42.95 -14.26
N LEU A 22 14.62 44.00 -14.60
CA LEU A 22 13.38 43.94 -15.37
C LEU A 22 13.71 43.58 -16.81
N ARG A 23 13.18 42.47 -17.33
CA ARG A 23 12.90 42.28 -18.76
C ARG A 23 11.84 41.18 -18.93
N GLY A 24 10.64 41.57 -19.35
CA GLY A 24 10.08 41.27 -20.66
C GLY A 24 9.44 39.90 -20.77
N GLY A 25 8.13 39.88 -20.63
CA GLY A 25 7.13 39.14 -21.40
C GLY A 25 7.47 37.74 -21.90
N GLY A 26 6.82 36.74 -21.29
CA GLY A 26 6.73 35.40 -21.78
C GLY A 26 6.00 34.56 -20.74
N SER A 27 4.67 34.52 -20.81
CA SER A 27 3.91 33.53 -20.04
C SER A 27 4.20 32.14 -20.61
N SER A 28 5.34 31.57 -20.22
CA SER A 28 5.47 30.12 -20.18
C SER A 28 4.63 29.69 -18.99
N ALA A 29 3.45 29.13 -19.25
CA ALA A 29 2.81 28.25 -18.30
C ALA A 29 3.89 27.20 -17.96
N ALA A 30 4.54 27.37 -16.81
CA ALA A 30 5.33 26.33 -16.24
C ALA A 30 4.37 25.14 -16.12
N ALA A 31 4.61 24.12 -16.93
CA ALA A 31 4.04 22.83 -16.68
C ALA A 31 4.37 22.54 -15.22
N VAL A 32 3.35 22.46 -14.37
CA VAL A 32 3.47 21.86 -13.06
C VAL A 32 3.96 20.46 -13.37
N GLU A 33 5.28 20.24 -13.25
CA GLU A 33 5.78 18.87 -13.19
C GLU A 33 5.04 18.28 -12.01
N ASP A 34 4.02 17.46 -12.34
CA ASP A 34 3.42 16.53 -11.43
C ASP A 34 4.59 15.83 -10.75
N ASN A 35 4.84 16.14 -9.49
CA ASN A 35 5.69 15.36 -8.62
C ASN A 35 4.97 14.01 -8.40
N VAL A 36 4.91 13.24 -9.46
CA VAL A 36 4.51 11.85 -9.41
C VAL A 36 5.65 11.17 -8.69
N ASN A 37 5.50 10.95 -7.40
CA ASN A 37 6.39 10.03 -6.71
C ASN A 37 6.07 8.63 -7.28
N PRO A 38 6.88 8.12 -8.24
CA PRO A 38 6.43 7.02 -9.09
C PRO A 38 6.57 5.65 -8.45
N HIS A 39 6.91 5.56 -7.16
CA HIS A 39 7.32 4.29 -6.58
C HIS A 39 6.70 4.04 -5.21
N TYR A 40 5.39 3.75 -5.24
CA TYR A 40 4.76 3.07 -4.13
C TYR A 40 5.21 1.61 -4.13
N LYS A 41 6.06 1.23 -3.19
CA LYS A 41 6.57 -0.13 -3.03
C LYS A 41 6.48 -0.54 -1.58
N GLY A 42 6.11 -1.79 -1.35
CA GLY A 42 6.05 -2.29 0.00
C GLY A 42 5.85 -3.78 0.05
N GLY A 43 5.81 -4.26 1.28
CA GLY A 43 5.50 -5.64 1.58
C GLY A 43 4.85 -5.78 2.94
N SER A 44 3.91 -6.72 3.02
CA SER A 44 3.14 -6.98 4.22
C SER A 44 3.01 -8.47 4.47
N THR A 45 2.90 -8.83 5.73
CA THR A 45 2.62 -10.21 6.16
C THR A 45 1.26 -10.23 6.83
N PHE A 46 0.44 -11.20 6.45
CA PHE A 46 -0.93 -11.32 6.88
C PHE A 46 -1.20 -12.67 7.54
N SER A 47 -2.07 -12.68 8.52
CA SER A 47 -2.65 -13.87 9.14
C SER A 47 -4.14 -13.93 8.82
N LEU A 48 -4.66 -15.13 8.57
CA LEU A 48 -6.09 -15.34 8.37
C LEU A 48 -6.84 -14.95 9.65
N ALA A 49 -7.76 -14.01 9.52
CA ALA A 49 -8.61 -13.52 10.61
C ALA A 49 -10.01 -14.17 10.59
N GLY A 50 -10.49 -14.55 9.39
CA GLY A 50 -11.78 -15.17 9.23
C GLY A 50 -11.99 -15.79 7.87
N ALA A 51 -12.87 -16.81 7.81
CA ALA A 51 -13.31 -17.43 6.57
C ALA A 51 -14.78 -17.87 6.72
N GLY A 52 -15.58 -17.62 5.71
CA GLY A 52 -16.98 -18.05 5.75
C GLY A 52 -17.81 -17.54 4.57
N PRO A 53 -19.06 -17.97 4.47
CA PRO A 53 -19.95 -17.52 3.42
C PRO A 53 -20.32 -16.03 3.61
N ASN A 54 -20.24 -15.27 2.52
CA ASN A 54 -20.76 -13.91 2.44
C ASN A 54 -21.56 -13.76 1.15
N ILE A 55 -22.82 -14.21 1.17
CA ILE A 55 -23.70 -14.24 0.01
C ILE A 55 -23.88 -12.87 -0.65
N PRO A 56 -24.11 -11.77 0.10
CA PRO A 56 -24.27 -10.44 -0.50
C PRO A 56 -23.05 -9.96 -1.29
N ARG A 57 -21.86 -10.43 -0.92
CA ARG A 57 -20.61 -10.01 -1.55
C ARG A 57 -20.06 -11.05 -2.53
N CYS A 58 -20.00 -12.31 -2.11
CA CYS A 58 -19.33 -13.37 -2.86
C CYS A 58 -20.30 -14.20 -3.74
N GLY A 59 -21.59 -13.94 -3.65
CA GLY A 59 -22.62 -14.70 -4.37
C GLY A 59 -23.08 -15.96 -3.64
N ALA A 60 -24.12 -16.57 -4.17
CA ALA A 60 -24.83 -17.67 -3.53
C ALA A 60 -24.22 -19.07 -3.77
N PHE A 61 -23.12 -19.17 -4.49
CA PHE A 61 -22.46 -20.45 -4.72
C PHE A 61 -21.77 -20.94 -3.43
N PRO A 62 -22.04 -22.17 -2.97
CA PRO A 62 -21.52 -22.67 -1.69
C PRO A 62 -19.98 -22.77 -1.65
N GLU A 63 -19.34 -22.88 -2.80
CA GLU A 63 -17.88 -22.87 -2.95
C GLU A 63 -17.25 -21.48 -2.85
N ASN A 64 -18.07 -20.41 -2.88
CA ASN A 64 -17.60 -19.07 -2.72
C ASN A 64 -17.62 -18.66 -1.25
N ILE A 65 -16.45 -18.35 -0.71
CA ILE A 65 -16.29 -17.87 0.65
C ILE A 65 -15.56 -16.52 0.68
N GLU A 66 -15.85 -15.73 1.67
CA GLU A 66 -15.01 -14.58 2.01
C GLU A 66 -13.87 -15.05 2.90
N LEU A 67 -12.66 -14.60 2.56
CA LEU A 67 -11.48 -14.68 3.42
C LEU A 67 -11.14 -13.27 3.89
N SER A 68 -10.90 -13.11 5.17
CA SER A 68 -10.39 -11.86 5.74
C SER A 68 -9.08 -12.10 6.45
N PHE A 69 -8.18 -11.13 6.31
CA PHE A 69 -6.82 -11.19 6.82
C PHE A 69 -6.47 -9.89 7.54
N THR A 70 -5.65 -10.01 8.57
CA THR A 70 -5.06 -8.87 9.27
C THR A 70 -3.56 -9.03 9.29
N GLY A 71 -2.86 -7.92 9.20
CA GLY A 71 -1.40 -7.94 9.18
C GLY A 71 -0.81 -6.56 9.22
N GLY A 72 0.36 -6.44 8.66
CA GLY A 72 1.06 -5.18 8.54
C GLY A 72 2.36 -5.34 7.80
N GLY A 73 2.94 -4.22 7.48
CA GLY A 73 4.14 -4.15 6.68
C GLY A 73 4.79 -2.79 6.69
N ILE A 74 5.56 -2.57 5.66
CA ILE A 74 6.24 -1.31 5.42
C ILE A 74 6.16 -0.94 3.95
N ASP A 75 5.96 0.32 3.66
CA ASP A 75 5.99 0.85 2.31
C ASP A 75 6.76 2.19 2.22
N THR A 76 6.95 2.64 0.99
CA THR A 76 7.71 3.86 0.70
C THR A 76 6.90 5.15 0.88
N GLU A 77 5.56 5.07 1.00
CA GLU A 77 4.68 6.23 1.10
C GLU A 77 4.55 6.73 2.54
N GLY A 78 4.20 5.85 3.45
CA GLY A 78 3.92 6.17 4.85
C GLY A 78 4.73 5.36 5.86
N GLY A 79 5.62 4.49 5.41
CA GLY A 79 6.44 3.66 6.27
C GLY A 79 5.69 2.48 6.88
N LEU A 80 5.75 2.33 8.21
CA LEU A 80 5.12 1.22 8.92
C LEU A 80 3.59 1.35 8.89
N ASN A 81 2.91 0.28 8.48
CA ASN A 81 1.46 0.21 8.43
C ASN A 81 0.89 -1.04 9.10
N THR A 82 -0.36 -0.96 9.48
CA THR A 82 -1.23 -2.10 9.73
C THR A 82 -2.17 -2.25 8.54
N ALA A 83 -2.50 -3.47 8.18
CA ALA A 83 -3.31 -3.73 7.00
C ALA A 83 -4.42 -4.74 7.28
N VAL A 84 -5.57 -4.49 6.68
CA VAL A 84 -6.67 -5.43 6.62
C VAL A 84 -6.98 -5.67 5.16
N PHE A 85 -7.06 -6.93 4.75
CA PHE A 85 -7.58 -7.23 3.43
C PHE A 85 -8.64 -8.32 3.48
N SER A 86 -9.56 -8.29 2.54
CA SER A 86 -10.57 -9.31 2.36
C SER A 86 -10.80 -9.56 0.87
N ALA A 87 -11.12 -10.80 0.55
CA ALA A 87 -11.42 -11.21 -0.81
C ALA A 87 -12.44 -12.35 -0.82
N CYS A 88 -13.19 -12.45 -1.89
CA CYS A 88 -13.97 -13.63 -2.19
C CYS A 88 -13.08 -14.67 -2.89
N THR A 89 -13.22 -15.91 -2.50
CA THR A 89 -12.46 -17.02 -3.10
C THR A 89 -13.40 -18.16 -3.45
N ASN A 90 -13.27 -18.67 -4.67
CA ASN A 90 -13.90 -19.93 -5.05
C ASN A 90 -12.96 -21.08 -4.69
N THR A 91 -13.38 -21.94 -3.79
CA THR A 91 -12.54 -23.01 -3.21
C THR A 91 -12.25 -24.15 -4.17
N ILE A 92 -12.98 -24.27 -5.29
CA ILE A 92 -12.76 -25.30 -6.31
C ILE A 92 -11.76 -24.82 -7.36
N THR A 93 -11.92 -23.57 -7.82
CA THR A 93 -11.12 -23.02 -8.92
C THR A 93 -9.91 -22.22 -8.44
N ASN A 94 -9.83 -21.93 -7.14
CA ASN A 94 -8.85 -21.01 -6.54
C ASN A 94 -8.90 -19.59 -7.13
N LEU A 95 -10.03 -19.23 -7.74
CA LEU A 95 -10.26 -17.87 -8.20
C LEU A 95 -10.46 -16.95 -7.00
N VAL A 96 -9.67 -15.90 -6.92
CA VAL A 96 -9.82 -14.81 -5.95
C VAL A 96 -10.43 -13.63 -6.69
N PHE A 97 -11.45 -13.00 -6.12
CA PHE A 97 -12.16 -11.88 -6.71
C PHE A 97 -12.68 -10.91 -5.63
N ASP A 98 -13.09 -9.71 -6.03
CA ASP A 98 -13.53 -8.63 -5.12
C ASP A 98 -12.54 -8.41 -3.96
N LEU A 99 -11.25 -8.31 -4.29
CA LEU A 99 -10.20 -8.03 -3.32
C LEU A 99 -10.27 -6.57 -2.90
N ARG A 100 -10.28 -6.33 -1.60
CA ARG A 100 -10.23 -5.01 -0.98
C ARG A 100 -9.22 -5.02 0.15
N ALA A 101 -8.38 -4.01 0.19
CA ALA A 101 -7.41 -3.82 1.25
C ALA A 101 -7.48 -2.38 1.78
N THR A 102 -7.12 -2.21 3.04
CA THR A 102 -6.92 -0.91 3.66
C THR A 102 -5.64 -0.96 4.48
N ASP A 103 -4.70 -0.13 4.11
CA ASP A 103 -3.49 0.13 4.88
C ASP A 103 -3.72 1.33 5.79
N THR A 104 -3.32 1.23 7.04
CA THR A 104 -3.40 2.32 8.03
C THR A 104 -1.99 2.60 8.53
N TYR A 105 -1.49 3.79 8.27
CA TYR A 105 -0.15 4.21 8.67
C TYR A 105 -0.06 4.45 10.16
N VAL A 106 0.90 3.80 10.80
CA VAL A 106 1.02 3.80 12.27
C VAL A 106 1.33 5.19 12.82
N GLN A 107 2.07 6.01 12.08
CA GLN A 107 2.50 7.32 12.55
C GLN A 107 1.41 8.40 12.49
N THR A 108 0.55 8.34 11.49
CA THR A 108 -0.44 9.39 11.20
C THR A 108 -1.87 8.94 11.42
N GLY A 109 -2.14 7.64 11.32
CA GLY A 109 -3.49 7.08 11.28
C GLY A 109 -4.18 7.25 9.91
N ASP A 110 -3.49 7.81 8.93
CA ASP A 110 -4.01 7.97 7.58
C ASP A 110 -4.22 6.61 6.92
N GLN A 111 -5.14 6.54 5.98
CA GLN A 111 -5.49 5.29 5.32
C GLN A 111 -5.36 5.40 3.81
N VAL A 112 -4.99 4.28 3.19
CA VAL A 112 -5.08 4.05 1.75
C VAL A 112 -5.92 2.83 1.50
N SER A 113 -6.93 2.96 0.65
CA SER A 113 -7.82 1.87 0.25
C SER A 113 -7.47 1.38 -1.15
N ILE A 114 -7.39 0.07 -1.31
CA ILE A 114 -6.94 -0.60 -2.52
C ILE A 114 -7.98 -1.63 -2.95
N GLU A 115 -8.21 -1.73 -4.25
CA GLU A 115 -9.03 -2.79 -4.86
C GLU A 115 -8.20 -3.52 -5.90
N GLY A 116 -8.22 -4.85 -5.88
CA GLY A 116 -7.47 -5.70 -6.79
C GLY A 116 -8.35 -6.38 -7.83
N ASP A 117 -7.78 -6.61 -9.00
CA ASP A 117 -8.42 -7.39 -10.07
C ASP A 117 -8.53 -8.87 -9.67
N PRO A 118 -9.48 -9.62 -10.26
CA PRO A 118 -9.56 -11.06 -10.05
C PRO A 118 -8.31 -11.79 -10.55
N PHE A 119 -7.91 -12.84 -9.82
CA PHE A 119 -6.77 -13.68 -10.17
C PHE A 119 -6.95 -15.12 -9.68
N VAL A 120 -6.13 -16.03 -10.18
CA VAL A 120 -6.11 -17.42 -9.73
C VAL A 120 -4.86 -17.66 -8.90
N LEU A 121 -5.03 -18.27 -7.73
CA LEU A 121 -3.93 -18.79 -6.94
C LEU A 121 -3.55 -20.18 -7.46
N VAL A 122 -2.28 -20.32 -7.84
CA VAL A 122 -1.76 -21.59 -8.35
C VAL A 122 -1.10 -22.34 -7.19
N PRO A 123 -1.70 -23.46 -6.73
CA PRO A 123 -1.12 -24.28 -5.68
C PRO A 123 0.17 -24.97 -6.14
N ASN A 124 1.15 -25.01 -5.28
CA ASN A 124 2.33 -25.86 -5.44
C ASN A 124 2.21 -27.06 -4.48
N PRO A 125 1.95 -28.26 -5.00
CA PRO A 125 1.74 -29.42 -4.16
C PRO A 125 2.99 -29.88 -3.38
N ALA A 126 4.17 -29.45 -3.80
CA ALA A 126 5.42 -29.83 -3.15
C ALA A 126 5.63 -29.16 -1.78
N ASN A 127 5.09 -27.96 -1.60
CA ASN A 127 5.26 -27.17 -0.37
C ASN A 127 3.97 -26.53 0.14
N CYS A 128 2.82 -26.90 -0.45
CA CYS A 128 1.49 -26.35 -0.13
C CYS A 128 1.35 -24.84 -0.26
N ALA A 129 2.34 -24.17 -0.81
CA ALA A 129 2.24 -22.76 -1.13
C ALA A 129 1.30 -22.56 -2.32
N ALA A 130 0.58 -21.46 -2.32
CA ALA A 130 -0.13 -20.97 -3.48
C ALA A 130 0.36 -19.56 -3.80
N ALA A 131 0.50 -19.26 -5.06
CA ALA A 131 0.94 -17.94 -5.52
C ALA A 131 0.17 -17.54 -6.77
N ASN A 132 0.08 -16.24 -7.03
CA ASN A 132 -0.32 -15.77 -8.34
C ASN A 132 0.86 -15.87 -9.32
N ALA A 133 0.61 -16.37 -10.52
CA ALA A 133 1.66 -16.59 -11.53
C ALA A 133 2.28 -15.28 -12.05
N HIS A 134 1.49 -14.21 -12.05
CA HIS A 134 1.88 -12.87 -12.51
C HIS A 134 1.41 -11.83 -11.52
N GLY A 135 2.03 -10.64 -11.53
CA GLY A 135 1.56 -9.53 -10.71
C GLY A 135 0.10 -9.18 -11.03
N VAL A 136 -0.74 -9.11 -10.00
CA VAL A 136 -2.16 -8.77 -10.11
C VAL A 136 -2.31 -7.26 -10.14
N PRO A 137 -3.01 -6.68 -11.12
CA PRO A 137 -3.30 -5.26 -11.11
C PRO A 137 -4.13 -4.85 -9.89
N PHE A 138 -3.84 -3.66 -9.37
CA PHE A 138 -4.69 -3.02 -8.37
C PHE A 138 -4.90 -1.55 -8.71
N ARG A 139 -5.93 -0.96 -8.11
CA ARG A 139 -6.17 0.47 -8.11
C ARG A 139 -6.28 1.00 -6.69
N VAL A 140 -5.86 2.22 -6.48
CA VAL A 140 -6.13 2.97 -5.25
C VAL A 140 -7.56 3.52 -5.35
N ALA A 141 -8.40 3.12 -4.42
CA ALA A 141 -9.83 3.47 -4.38
C ALA A 141 -10.11 4.72 -3.53
N GLY A 142 -9.09 5.27 -2.89
CA GLY A 142 -9.17 6.45 -2.05
C GLY A 142 -8.33 6.31 -0.78
N GLY A 143 -8.56 7.22 0.16
CA GLY A 143 -7.87 7.23 1.45
C GLY A 143 -8.43 8.28 2.39
N THR A 144 -7.78 8.44 3.53
CA THR A 144 -8.12 9.45 4.56
C THR A 144 -6.89 10.26 4.93
N GLY A 145 -7.08 11.35 5.68
CA GLY A 145 -5.99 12.22 6.13
C GLY A 145 -5.20 12.78 4.97
N GLY A 146 -3.89 12.65 4.99
CA GLY A 146 -3.00 13.07 3.90
C GLY A 146 -3.20 12.32 2.58
N HIS A 147 -3.96 11.21 2.60
CA HIS A 147 -4.30 10.41 1.42
C HIS A 147 -5.76 10.58 0.99
N ALA A 148 -6.48 11.59 1.52
CA ALA A 148 -7.85 11.86 1.13
C ALA A 148 -7.95 12.09 -0.38
N GLY A 149 -8.86 11.36 -1.05
CA GLY A 149 -9.01 11.41 -2.50
C GLY A 149 -7.84 10.82 -3.31
N ALA A 150 -6.93 10.09 -2.67
CA ALA A 150 -5.82 9.45 -3.36
C ALA A 150 -6.29 8.55 -4.50
N THR A 151 -5.55 8.55 -5.59
CA THR A 151 -5.73 7.69 -6.75
C THR A 151 -4.42 7.01 -7.10
N GLY A 152 -4.48 5.96 -7.88
CA GLY A 152 -3.27 5.28 -8.31
C GLY A 152 -3.52 3.87 -8.78
N SER A 153 -2.47 3.20 -9.17
CA SER A 153 -2.52 1.82 -9.63
C SER A 153 -1.17 1.14 -9.51
N GLY A 154 -1.16 -0.16 -9.55
CA GLY A 154 0.08 -0.93 -9.48
C GLY A 154 -0.18 -2.40 -9.68
N ARG A 155 0.77 -3.20 -9.20
CA ARG A 155 0.68 -4.65 -9.17
C ARG A 155 1.08 -5.18 -7.81
N PHE A 156 0.41 -6.22 -7.38
CA PHE A 156 0.82 -6.96 -6.20
C PHE A 156 1.08 -8.43 -6.54
N HIS A 157 1.90 -9.05 -5.73
CA HIS A 157 2.17 -10.47 -5.74
C HIS A 157 1.84 -11.03 -4.36
N ILE A 158 1.17 -12.16 -4.34
CA ILE A 158 0.82 -12.85 -3.11
C ILE A 158 1.40 -14.25 -3.14
N THR A 159 1.98 -14.65 -2.02
CA THR A 159 2.28 -16.03 -1.71
C THR A 159 1.56 -16.38 -0.41
N SER A 160 0.77 -17.44 -0.45
CA SER A 160 0.01 -17.88 0.70
C SER A 160 -0.08 -19.40 0.68
N ASN A 161 -0.09 -20.01 1.85
CA ASN A 161 -0.48 -21.39 1.99
C ASN A 161 -1.97 -21.43 2.34
N LEU A 162 -2.83 -21.27 1.33
CA LEU A 162 -4.28 -21.30 1.51
C LEU A 162 -4.80 -22.72 1.82
N THR A 163 -3.99 -23.72 1.52
CA THR A 163 -4.31 -25.11 1.86
C THR A 163 -3.53 -25.48 3.11
N PRO A 164 -4.19 -25.83 4.22
CA PRO A 164 -3.48 -26.25 5.42
C PRO A 164 -2.69 -27.52 5.12
N CYS A 165 -1.38 -27.39 5.05
CA CYS A 165 -0.48 -28.52 5.13
C CYS A 165 -0.20 -28.79 6.61
N ASN A 166 -0.39 -30.02 7.02
CA ASN A 166 -0.18 -30.45 8.42
C ASN A 166 -0.98 -29.65 9.46
N GLY A 167 -2.17 -29.15 9.10
CA GLY A 167 -3.06 -28.45 10.03
C GLY A 167 -2.65 -27.02 10.41
N GLN A 168 -1.63 -26.46 9.77
CA GLN A 168 -1.22 -25.08 9.99
C GLN A 168 -1.60 -24.23 8.79
N THR A 169 -2.15 -23.05 9.04
CA THR A 169 -2.36 -22.03 8.03
C THR A 169 -1.19 -21.03 8.13
N PRO A 170 -0.20 -21.12 7.24
CA PRO A 170 0.92 -20.18 7.27
C PRO A 170 0.46 -18.78 6.89
N PRO A 171 1.22 -17.75 7.25
CA PRO A 171 0.92 -16.39 6.86
C PRO A 171 0.96 -16.20 5.35
N ALA A 172 0.15 -15.28 4.84
CA ALA A 172 0.27 -14.78 3.48
C ALA A 172 1.31 -13.64 3.47
N HIS A 173 2.15 -13.65 2.44
CA HIS A 173 3.08 -12.56 2.15
C HIS A 173 2.64 -11.87 0.88
N VAL A 174 2.51 -10.56 0.95
CA VAL A 174 2.17 -9.70 -0.17
C VAL A 174 3.29 -8.70 -0.37
N TRP A 175 3.77 -8.55 -1.59
CA TRP A 175 4.60 -7.42 -1.97
C TRP A 175 3.96 -6.71 -3.17
N PHE A 176 4.13 -5.41 -3.24
CA PHE A 176 3.46 -4.58 -4.23
C PHE A 176 4.35 -3.45 -4.71
N GLU A 177 4.06 -3.00 -5.92
CA GLU A 177 4.67 -1.81 -6.53
C GLU A 177 3.65 -1.07 -7.37
N GLY A 178 3.72 0.25 -7.37
CA GLY A 178 2.77 1.07 -8.11
C GLY A 178 3.02 2.55 -7.96
N VAL A 179 1.98 3.32 -8.17
CA VAL A 179 1.95 4.77 -8.02
C VAL A 179 0.76 5.15 -7.15
N ILE A 180 0.96 5.99 -6.15
CA ILE A 180 -0.10 6.69 -5.44
C ILE A 180 0.04 8.17 -5.75
N LYS A 181 -1.08 8.81 -6.11
CA LYS A 181 -1.21 10.25 -6.28
C LYS A 181 -2.11 10.77 -5.18
N ALA A 182 -1.54 11.47 -4.21
CA ALA A 182 -2.33 12.25 -3.26
C ALA A 182 -2.98 13.41 -4.03
N GLN A 183 -4.23 13.76 -3.69
CA GLN A 183 -4.80 15.00 -4.17
C GLN A 183 -4.31 16.14 -3.25
N PRO A 184 -3.86 17.25 -3.85
CA PRO A 184 -3.44 18.43 -3.08
C PRO A 184 -4.58 19.09 -2.30
#